data_bdc8e78f96124d48760f6cb076832c18
#
_entry.id   bdc8e78f96124d48760f6cb076832c18
#
_cell.length_a   1.000
_cell.length_b   1.000
_cell.length_c   1.000
_cell.angle_alpha   90.00
_cell.angle_beta   90.00
_cell.angle_gamma   90.00
#
_symmetry.space_group_name_H-M   'P 1'
#
loop_
_entity.id
_entity.type
_entity.pdbx_description
1 polymer ?
#
loop_
_entity_poly.entity_id
_entity_poly.type
_entity_poly.pdbx_seq_one_letter_code
_entity_poly.pdbx_strand_id
1 'polypeptide(L)'
;MDQNRCLCFCVVNSTNTNPEGVAMTVNVSPLAGKPAPPDMLVNVAELITAYFSLKPDPDVASQRVAFGTSGHRGSAFSAGFNESHILAIAQAVSDYRNKAGIGGPLFLGMDTHALSESAFASAIEVLAANGVETMIAPHGFYTPTPAVSHAILTYNRGRDSGLADGIVISPSHNPPDEGGFKYNPTNGGPADVEITSAVQDAANVYIRNNLDGVKRIPFGRARKAACIHEHDYVTTYVADLGNVVDLDAVRGAGIRIGIDPLGGAAVQYWAPISARYKLKSTVVNDAIDQTFRFMTLDWDGRIRMDCSSPYAMARLVAQRDKFDIAFANDTDADRHGIVCPSSGLMNPNHFLAVAISYLLARRDDWSAGAAVGKTVVSSTIIDRVTERANRKVFEVPVGFKWFSAGLVDGSLGFGGEESAGASFLRRDGSVWTTDKDGLIMGLLAAEICAKTGKDPGELYDAITAELGNSFYQRVDAPASAGQKKRLGRVDANSIGEKELAGDPVTAKLSKAPGNGAPIGGVKVVSKNGWFAARPSGTEDVYKIYAESFVSADHLGRIQQDARKLVDGIIGP
;
A
#
# COMPACT_ATOMS: atom_id res chain seq x y z
N MET A 1 14.44 17.87 37.30
CA MET A 1 15.57 18.54 36.62
C MET A 1 16.26 17.48 35.81
N ASP A 2 15.84 17.34 34.57
CA ASP A 2 16.71 17.21 33.42
C ASP A 2 15.80 17.21 32.18
N GLN A 3 15.65 18.40 31.62
CA GLN A 3 15.01 18.63 30.33
C GLN A 3 16.11 18.42 29.28
N ASN A 4 16.24 17.22 28.70
CA ASN A 4 16.93 16.96 27.44
C ASN A 4 16.84 15.47 27.07
N ARG A 5 15.64 14.98 26.75
CA ARG A 5 15.46 13.84 25.87
C ARG A 5 14.61 14.30 24.68
N CYS A 6 15.27 15.05 23.82
CA CYS A 6 14.73 15.54 22.58
C CYS A 6 14.92 14.50 21.47
N LEU A 7 13.82 14.10 20.86
CA LEU A 7 13.60 14.00 19.41
C LEU A 7 14.82 13.54 18.56
N CYS A 8 15.00 12.25 18.37
CA CYS A 8 15.73 11.73 17.23
C CYS A 8 14.77 11.53 16.02
N PHE A 9 14.17 12.61 15.54
CA PHE A 9 13.90 12.76 14.13
C PHE A 9 15.16 13.36 13.53
N CYS A 10 16.03 12.52 12.96
CA CYS A 10 17.14 13.02 12.18
C CYS A 10 16.65 13.68 10.89
N VAL A 11 16.14 14.90 11.00
CA VAL A 11 16.31 15.89 9.94
C VAL A 11 17.76 16.36 10.10
N VAL A 12 18.68 15.69 9.42
CA VAL A 12 20.07 16.15 9.33
C VAL A 12 20.10 17.35 8.38
N ASN A 13 19.89 18.54 8.93
CA ASN A 13 20.46 19.74 8.39
C ASN A 13 21.94 19.76 8.84
N SER A 14 22.81 19.03 8.17
CA SER A 14 24.25 19.22 8.27
C SER A 14 24.73 19.89 7.00
N THR A 15 24.90 21.21 7.06
CA THR A 15 25.85 21.93 6.23
C THR A 15 27.26 21.49 6.64
N ASN A 16 27.77 20.44 6.01
CA ASN A 16 29.20 20.17 5.94
C ASN A 16 29.61 20.31 4.48
N THR A 17 30.18 21.46 4.18
CA THR A 17 30.88 21.76 2.94
C THR A 17 32.17 20.94 2.91
N ASN A 18 32.20 19.87 2.12
CA ASN A 18 33.42 19.33 1.56
C ASN A 18 33.34 19.44 0.03
N PRO A 19 34.35 20.03 -0.64
CA PRO A 19 34.32 20.21 -2.09
C PRO A 19 34.63 18.85 -2.75
N GLU A 20 33.66 18.34 -3.54
CA GLU A 20 33.67 17.11 -4.33
C GLU A 20 32.80 15.97 -3.78
N GLY A 21 31.51 16.21 -3.73
CA GLY A 21 30.52 15.16 -3.50
C GLY A 21 29.10 15.75 -3.49
N VAL A 22 28.39 15.67 -4.60
CA VAL A 22 26.98 16.07 -4.67
C VAL A 22 26.17 15.18 -3.72
N ALA A 23 25.99 15.62 -2.49
CA ALA A 23 24.98 15.08 -1.60
C ALA A 23 23.62 15.43 -2.20
N MET A 24 22.95 14.49 -2.84
CA MET A 24 21.54 14.64 -3.18
C MET A 24 20.74 14.58 -1.89
N THR A 25 20.55 15.73 -1.26
CA THR A 25 19.46 15.94 -0.31
C THR A 25 18.15 15.74 -1.08
N VAL A 26 17.28 14.88 -0.60
CA VAL A 26 15.87 14.92 -1.01
C VAL A 26 15.44 16.36 -0.79
N ASN A 27 15.11 17.06 -1.87
CA ASN A 27 14.77 18.47 -1.81
C ASN A 27 13.37 18.57 -1.23
N VAL A 28 13.27 18.60 0.10
CA VAL A 28 12.00 18.72 0.79
C VAL A 28 11.45 20.11 0.50
N SER A 29 10.21 20.15 0.02
CA SER A 29 9.52 21.40 -0.26
C SER A 29 9.48 22.30 0.98
N PRO A 30 9.71 23.61 0.85
CA PRO A 30 9.56 24.57 1.96
C PRO A 30 8.11 24.66 2.48
N LEU A 31 7.15 24.10 1.74
CA LEU A 31 5.74 24.01 2.12
C LEU A 31 5.39 22.68 2.79
N ALA A 32 6.30 21.72 2.87
CA ALA A 32 6.04 20.42 3.51
C ALA A 32 5.57 20.58 4.96
N GLY A 33 4.52 19.85 5.33
CA GLY A 33 3.87 19.94 6.64
C GLY A 33 2.98 21.16 6.86
N LYS A 34 2.83 22.05 5.87
CA LYS A 34 1.94 23.21 5.93
C LYS A 34 0.61 22.94 5.22
N PRO A 35 -0.50 23.60 5.62
CA PRO A 35 -1.76 23.54 4.86
C PRO A 35 -1.56 23.98 3.41
N ALA A 36 -2.25 23.33 2.48
CA ALA A 36 -2.19 23.69 1.07
C ALA A 36 -2.81 25.09 0.86
N PRO A 37 -2.12 26.02 0.17
CA PRO A 37 -2.72 27.27 -0.28
C PRO A 37 -3.92 27.02 -1.23
N PRO A 38 -4.94 27.90 -1.26
CA PRO A 38 -6.13 27.68 -2.08
C PRO A 38 -5.87 27.52 -3.59
N ASP A 39 -4.85 28.16 -4.11
CA ASP A 39 -4.42 28.11 -5.52
C ASP A 39 -3.72 26.79 -5.90
N MET A 40 -3.33 25.98 -4.91
CA MET A 40 -2.79 24.64 -5.12
C MET A 40 -3.87 23.54 -5.08
N LEU A 41 -5.11 23.89 -4.70
CA LEU A 41 -6.20 22.91 -4.65
C LEU A 41 -6.64 22.55 -6.08
N VAL A 42 -6.89 21.26 -6.31
CA VAL A 42 -7.40 20.82 -7.60
C VAL A 42 -8.76 21.44 -7.91
N ASN A 43 -8.93 21.94 -9.13
CA ASN A 43 -10.25 22.32 -9.66
C ASN A 43 -11.00 21.06 -10.09
N VAL A 44 -11.85 20.55 -9.22
CA VAL A 44 -12.60 19.30 -9.46
C VAL A 44 -13.47 19.38 -10.70
N ALA A 45 -14.10 20.52 -10.99
CA ALA A 45 -14.95 20.68 -12.18
C ALA A 45 -14.11 20.56 -13.47
N GLU A 46 -12.93 21.17 -13.49
CA GLU A 46 -12.00 21.08 -14.62
C GLU A 46 -11.44 19.66 -14.78
N LEU A 47 -11.10 19.01 -13.67
CA LEU A 47 -10.61 17.63 -13.64
C LEU A 47 -11.64 16.65 -14.23
N ILE A 48 -12.90 16.76 -13.81
CA ILE A 48 -14.01 15.95 -14.35
C ILE A 48 -14.25 16.27 -15.84
N THR A 49 -14.17 17.54 -16.23
CA THR A 49 -14.26 17.94 -17.65
C THR A 49 -13.14 17.28 -18.46
N ALA A 50 -11.90 17.33 -17.98
CA ALA A 50 -10.76 16.68 -18.63
C ALA A 50 -10.95 15.16 -18.75
N TYR A 51 -11.51 14.52 -17.71
CA TYR A 51 -11.79 13.08 -17.74
C TYR A 51 -12.68 12.66 -18.91
N PHE A 52 -13.73 13.41 -19.21
CA PHE A 52 -14.66 13.10 -20.28
C PHE A 52 -14.26 13.67 -21.65
N SER A 53 -13.50 14.77 -21.71
CA SER A 53 -13.20 15.49 -22.96
C SER A 53 -11.84 15.13 -23.56
N LEU A 54 -10.82 14.86 -22.76
CA LEU A 54 -9.50 14.47 -23.25
C LEU A 54 -9.47 12.99 -23.60
N LYS A 55 -8.83 12.67 -24.73
CA LYS A 55 -8.64 11.28 -25.17
C LYS A 55 -7.15 10.95 -25.17
N PRO A 56 -6.77 9.74 -24.71
CA PRO A 56 -5.38 9.32 -24.74
C PRO A 56 -4.90 9.13 -26.19
N ASP A 57 -3.66 9.55 -26.46
CA ASP A 57 -2.95 9.23 -27.68
C ASP A 57 -2.24 7.87 -27.48
N PRO A 58 -2.61 6.81 -28.23
CA PRO A 58 -2.01 5.49 -28.09
C PRO A 58 -0.53 5.44 -28.46
N ASP A 59 0.02 6.45 -29.13
CA ASP A 59 1.44 6.52 -29.50
C ASP A 59 2.29 7.16 -28.41
N VAL A 60 1.66 7.88 -27.46
CA VAL A 60 2.32 8.45 -26.28
C VAL A 60 2.34 7.44 -25.13
N ALA A 61 3.53 6.97 -24.76
CA ALA A 61 3.68 5.90 -23.76
C ALA A 61 3.03 6.21 -22.39
N SER A 62 3.11 7.47 -21.92
CA SER A 62 2.52 7.91 -20.65
C SER A 62 0.99 8.00 -20.66
N GLN A 63 0.38 7.92 -21.85
CA GLN A 63 -1.08 7.95 -22.03
C GLN A 63 -1.67 6.57 -22.34
N ARG A 64 -0.87 5.51 -22.25
CA ARG A 64 -1.35 4.13 -22.40
C ARG A 64 -1.82 3.57 -21.08
N VAL A 65 -2.69 2.56 -21.15
CA VAL A 65 -2.94 1.73 -19.98
C VAL A 65 -1.64 1.04 -19.56
N ALA A 66 -1.23 1.25 -18.32
CA ALA A 66 -0.08 0.59 -17.73
C ALA A 66 -0.40 0.17 -16.30
N PHE A 67 -0.45 -1.14 -16.05
CA PHE A 67 -0.62 -1.66 -14.70
C PHE A 67 0.74 -1.68 -13.99
N GLY A 68 0.89 -0.81 -12.99
CA GLY A 68 2.02 -0.83 -12.07
C GLY A 68 1.88 -1.95 -11.01
N THR A 69 2.52 -1.77 -9.86
CA THR A 69 2.45 -2.73 -8.74
C THR A 69 1.01 -2.88 -8.20
N SER A 70 0.18 -1.83 -8.29
CA SER A 70 -1.18 -1.80 -7.74
C SER A 70 -2.14 -1.09 -8.70
N GLY A 71 -2.35 -1.62 -9.90
CA GLY A 71 -3.32 -1.10 -10.86
C GLY A 71 -2.77 -0.04 -11.82
N HIS A 72 -3.65 0.44 -12.70
CA HIS A 72 -3.42 1.57 -13.60
C HIS A 72 -3.76 2.86 -12.87
N ARG A 73 -2.87 3.86 -12.91
CA ARG A 73 -3.03 5.18 -12.26
C ARG A 73 -2.58 6.30 -13.17
N GLY A 74 -3.15 7.48 -12.99
CA GLY A 74 -2.76 8.68 -13.69
C GLY A 74 -3.69 9.86 -13.44
N SER A 75 -3.36 11.02 -14.03
CA SER A 75 -4.19 12.22 -13.98
C SER A 75 -4.97 12.39 -15.29
N ALA A 76 -6.21 12.89 -15.19
CA ALA A 76 -7.02 13.23 -16.36
C ALA A 76 -6.42 14.39 -17.13
N PHE A 77 -5.74 15.33 -16.48
CA PHE A 77 -5.09 16.46 -17.13
C PHE A 77 -3.96 16.07 -18.09
N SER A 78 -3.28 14.97 -17.81
CA SER A 78 -2.22 14.43 -18.67
C SER A 78 -2.70 13.39 -19.67
N ALA A 79 -4.02 13.19 -19.81
CA ALA A 79 -4.62 12.10 -20.57
C ALA A 79 -4.09 10.71 -20.16
N GLY A 80 -3.72 10.55 -18.89
CA GLY A 80 -3.22 9.29 -18.31
C GLY A 80 -4.31 8.49 -17.58
N PHE A 81 -5.46 9.10 -17.25
CA PHE A 81 -6.61 8.46 -16.62
C PHE A 81 -7.91 9.16 -17.03
N ASN A 82 -8.51 8.72 -18.11
CA ASN A 82 -9.70 9.32 -18.72
C ASN A 82 -10.78 8.26 -18.95
N GLU A 83 -11.97 8.68 -19.35
CA GLU A 83 -13.10 7.78 -19.65
C GLU A 83 -12.69 6.63 -20.57
N SER A 84 -11.92 6.94 -21.63
CA SER A 84 -11.47 5.92 -22.60
C SER A 84 -10.65 4.79 -21.97
N HIS A 85 -9.81 5.11 -20.98
CA HIS A 85 -9.06 4.09 -20.22
C HIS A 85 -10.01 3.17 -19.47
N ILE A 86 -10.97 3.74 -18.75
CA ILE A 86 -11.88 2.98 -17.90
C ILE A 86 -12.81 2.09 -18.72
N LEU A 87 -13.33 2.60 -19.83
CA LEU A 87 -14.15 1.82 -20.76
C LEU A 87 -13.35 0.65 -21.34
N ALA A 88 -12.10 0.89 -21.78
CA ALA A 88 -11.24 -0.14 -22.33
C ALA A 88 -10.82 -1.19 -21.28
N ILE A 89 -10.44 -0.75 -20.07
CA ILE A 89 -10.04 -1.67 -18.98
C ILE A 89 -11.24 -2.50 -18.52
N ALA A 90 -12.41 -1.90 -18.33
CA ALA A 90 -13.61 -2.63 -17.90
C ALA A 90 -14.05 -3.68 -18.93
N GLN A 91 -13.91 -3.37 -20.24
CA GLN A 91 -14.16 -4.37 -21.29
C GLN A 91 -13.11 -5.48 -21.26
N ALA A 92 -11.82 -5.12 -21.14
CA ALA A 92 -10.75 -6.11 -21.07
C ALA A 92 -10.88 -7.04 -19.85
N VAL A 93 -11.32 -6.53 -18.71
CA VAL A 93 -11.66 -7.35 -17.52
C VAL A 93 -12.84 -8.27 -17.81
N SER A 94 -13.89 -7.77 -18.47
CA SER A 94 -15.06 -8.58 -18.85
C SER A 94 -14.65 -9.74 -19.78
N ASP A 95 -13.79 -9.47 -20.75
CA ASP A 95 -13.27 -10.47 -21.68
C ASP A 95 -12.36 -11.48 -20.98
N TYR A 96 -11.49 -11.02 -20.07
CA TYR A 96 -10.65 -11.89 -19.25
C TYR A 96 -11.52 -12.84 -18.40
N ARG A 97 -12.55 -12.31 -17.71
CA ARG A 97 -13.49 -13.13 -16.91
C ARG A 97 -14.12 -14.23 -17.74
N ASN A 98 -14.62 -13.89 -18.94
CA ASN A 98 -15.21 -14.87 -19.85
C ASN A 98 -14.21 -15.95 -20.24
N LYS A 99 -12.97 -15.55 -20.60
CA LYS A 99 -11.89 -16.49 -20.99
C LYS A 99 -11.45 -17.37 -19.83
N ALA A 100 -11.40 -16.82 -18.62
CA ALA A 100 -10.99 -17.54 -17.42
C ALA A 100 -12.12 -18.35 -16.75
N GLY A 101 -13.36 -18.27 -17.28
CA GLY A 101 -14.51 -18.98 -16.73
C GLY A 101 -14.98 -18.44 -15.37
N ILE A 102 -14.73 -17.14 -15.07
CA ILE A 102 -15.15 -16.49 -13.84
C ILE A 102 -16.63 -16.13 -13.98
N GLY A 103 -17.51 -16.93 -13.37
CA GLY A 103 -18.96 -16.81 -13.51
C GLY A 103 -19.69 -16.27 -12.27
N GLY A 104 -18.98 -15.98 -11.18
CA GLY A 104 -19.57 -15.37 -9.98
C GLY A 104 -19.69 -13.85 -10.07
N PRO A 105 -20.20 -13.18 -9.02
CA PRO A 105 -20.35 -11.74 -9.02
C PRO A 105 -18.99 -11.02 -8.99
N LEU A 106 -18.96 -9.81 -9.57
CA LEU A 106 -17.85 -8.87 -9.47
C LEU A 106 -18.16 -7.86 -8.36
N PHE A 107 -17.33 -7.77 -7.34
CA PHE A 107 -17.43 -6.76 -6.29
C PHE A 107 -16.72 -5.48 -6.72
N LEU A 108 -17.46 -4.37 -6.83
CA LEU A 108 -16.93 -3.08 -7.29
C LEU A 108 -16.91 -2.08 -6.15
N GLY A 109 -15.70 -1.67 -5.74
CA GLY A 109 -15.47 -0.63 -4.75
C GLY A 109 -14.86 0.64 -5.36
N MET A 110 -14.99 1.76 -4.64
CA MET A 110 -14.32 3.02 -4.98
C MET A 110 -13.93 3.80 -3.73
N ASP A 111 -12.89 4.61 -3.83
CA ASP A 111 -12.49 5.57 -2.81
C ASP A 111 -13.10 6.96 -3.03
N THR A 112 -12.61 7.94 -2.29
CA THR A 112 -13.14 9.31 -2.24
C THR A 112 -12.48 10.30 -3.22
N HIS A 113 -11.55 9.87 -4.07
CA HIS A 113 -10.95 10.74 -5.08
C HIS A 113 -11.99 11.24 -6.09
N ALA A 114 -11.79 12.46 -6.59
CA ALA A 114 -12.73 13.09 -7.53
C ALA A 114 -13.00 12.25 -8.79
N LEU A 115 -11.97 11.59 -9.34
CA LEU A 115 -12.10 10.76 -10.52
C LEU A 115 -12.76 9.40 -10.25
N SER A 116 -12.85 8.98 -8.98
CA SER A 116 -13.36 7.63 -8.64
C SER A 116 -14.84 7.48 -8.98
N GLU A 117 -15.69 8.48 -8.74
CA GLU A 117 -17.10 8.42 -9.11
C GLU A 117 -17.32 8.39 -10.63
N SER A 118 -16.54 9.19 -11.39
CA SER A 118 -16.62 9.20 -12.86
C SER A 118 -16.16 7.86 -13.45
N ALA A 119 -15.08 7.30 -12.92
CA ALA A 119 -14.56 6.01 -13.33
C ALA A 119 -15.52 4.86 -12.95
N PHE A 120 -16.15 4.93 -11.78
CA PHE A 120 -17.17 3.98 -11.35
C PHE A 120 -18.38 4.00 -12.30
N ALA A 121 -18.86 5.19 -12.68
CA ALA A 121 -19.95 5.32 -13.64
C ALA A 121 -19.59 4.68 -15.00
N SER A 122 -18.41 5.00 -15.55
CA SER A 122 -17.93 4.42 -16.81
C SER A 122 -17.75 2.91 -16.73
N ALA A 123 -17.24 2.37 -15.61
CA ALA A 123 -17.07 0.94 -15.42
C ALA A 123 -18.42 0.20 -15.38
N ILE A 124 -19.41 0.72 -14.64
CA ILE A 124 -20.75 0.12 -14.57
C ILE A 124 -21.43 0.05 -15.95
N GLU A 125 -21.26 1.10 -16.78
CA GLU A 125 -21.83 1.12 -18.13
C GLU A 125 -21.34 -0.05 -18.99
N VAL A 126 -20.05 -0.40 -18.85
CA VAL A 126 -19.44 -1.53 -19.58
C VAL A 126 -19.82 -2.87 -18.94
N LEU A 127 -19.71 -2.99 -17.62
CA LEU A 127 -20.02 -4.22 -16.90
C LEU A 127 -21.47 -4.64 -17.12
N ALA A 128 -22.41 -3.69 -17.02
CA ALA A 128 -23.83 -3.94 -17.28
C ALA A 128 -24.10 -4.34 -18.74
N ALA A 129 -23.41 -3.69 -19.71
CA ALA A 129 -23.55 -4.03 -21.14
C ALA A 129 -23.02 -5.43 -21.48
N ASN A 130 -22.06 -5.93 -20.68
CA ASN A 130 -21.53 -7.29 -20.79
C ASN A 130 -22.29 -8.32 -19.93
N GLY A 131 -23.33 -7.90 -19.20
CA GLY A 131 -24.13 -8.80 -18.34
C GLY A 131 -23.34 -9.33 -17.14
N VAL A 132 -22.32 -8.61 -16.66
CA VAL A 132 -21.53 -9.01 -15.49
C VAL A 132 -22.35 -8.74 -14.23
N GLU A 133 -22.67 -9.79 -13.47
CA GLU A 133 -23.28 -9.65 -12.14
C GLU A 133 -22.35 -8.81 -11.26
N THR A 134 -22.76 -7.59 -10.90
CA THR A 134 -21.89 -6.62 -10.24
C THR A 134 -22.51 -6.18 -8.93
N MET A 135 -21.76 -6.31 -7.84
CA MET A 135 -22.10 -5.89 -6.49
C MET A 135 -21.50 -4.52 -6.20
N ILE A 136 -22.34 -3.52 -5.91
CA ILE A 136 -21.93 -2.15 -5.64
C ILE A 136 -22.39 -1.70 -4.25
N ALA A 137 -21.67 -0.78 -3.62
CA ALA A 137 -22.14 -0.15 -2.39
C ALA A 137 -23.43 0.67 -2.63
N PRO A 138 -24.31 0.83 -1.63
CA PRO A 138 -25.40 1.77 -1.69
C PRO A 138 -24.94 3.18 -2.06
N HIS A 139 -25.84 3.98 -2.65
CA HIS A 139 -25.51 5.34 -3.09
C HIS A 139 -24.95 6.18 -1.94
N GLY A 140 -23.84 6.89 -2.19
CA GLY A 140 -23.16 7.73 -1.21
C GLY A 140 -22.19 6.97 -0.29
N PHE A 141 -21.99 5.65 -0.52
CA PHE A 141 -21.00 4.87 0.22
C PHE A 141 -19.76 4.59 -0.62
N TYR A 142 -18.62 4.69 0.04
CA TYR A 142 -17.31 4.32 -0.49
C TYR A 142 -16.86 2.97 0.06
N THR A 143 -15.98 2.27 -0.65
CA THR A 143 -15.60 0.91 -0.27
C THR A 143 -14.08 0.78 -0.24
N PRO A 144 -13.48 0.55 0.93
CA PRO A 144 -12.06 0.27 1.09
C PRO A 144 -11.60 -0.96 0.31
N THR A 145 -10.36 -0.95 -0.15
CA THR A 145 -9.71 -2.12 -0.79
C THR A 145 -9.88 -3.41 0.03
N PRO A 146 -9.61 -3.43 1.36
CA PRO A 146 -9.79 -4.65 2.15
C PRO A 146 -11.25 -5.13 2.24
N ALA A 147 -12.24 -4.23 2.17
CA ALA A 147 -13.63 -4.64 2.19
C ALA A 147 -14.04 -5.39 0.90
N VAL A 148 -13.47 -5.01 -0.25
CA VAL A 148 -13.65 -5.74 -1.51
C VAL A 148 -12.96 -7.11 -1.43
N SER A 149 -11.72 -7.17 -0.96
CA SER A 149 -10.99 -8.44 -0.75
C SER A 149 -11.75 -9.38 0.19
N HIS A 150 -12.25 -8.87 1.32
CA HIS A 150 -13.07 -9.63 2.27
C HIS A 150 -14.38 -10.15 1.64
N ALA A 151 -15.06 -9.34 0.85
CA ALA A 151 -16.32 -9.74 0.17
C ALA A 151 -16.06 -10.88 -0.83
N ILE A 152 -15.00 -10.77 -1.65
CA ILE A 152 -14.58 -11.83 -2.59
C ILE A 152 -14.32 -13.14 -1.84
N LEU A 153 -13.48 -13.11 -0.81
CA LEU A 153 -13.09 -14.31 -0.06
C LEU A 153 -14.26 -14.92 0.72
N THR A 154 -15.12 -14.07 1.29
CA THR A 154 -16.33 -14.53 2.00
C THR A 154 -17.30 -15.21 1.05
N TYR A 155 -17.51 -14.64 -0.15
CA TYR A 155 -18.36 -15.27 -1.17
C TYR A 155 -17.74 -16.58 -1.68
N ASN A 156 -16.44 -16.62 -1.93
CA ASN A 156 -15.74 -17.77 -2.52
C ASN A 156 -15.54 -18.94 -1.53
N ARG A 157 -15.71 -18.70 -0.24
CA ARG A 157 -15.49 -19.73 0.79
C ARG A 157 -16.33 -20.98 0.54
N GLY A 158 -15.64 -22.13 0.36
CA GLY A 158 -16.28 -23.43 0.11
C GLY A 158 -16.90 -23.58 -1.29
N ARG A 159 -16.52 -22.75 -2.25
CA ARG A 159 -16.95 -22.82 -3.65
C ARG A 159 -15.79 -23.24 -4.56
N ASP A 160 -16.06 -24.13 -5.49
CA ASP A 160 -15.12 -24.58 -6.53
C ASP A 160 -15.46 -24.00 -7.91
N SER A 161 -16.61 -23.35 -8.06
CA SER A 161 -17.08 -22.75 -9.31
C SER A 161 -17.96 -21.54 -9.05
N GLY A 162 -18.20 -20.73 -10.09
CA GLY A 162 -18.95 -19.49 -9.95
C GLY A 162 -18.29 -18.53 -8.97
N LEU A 163 -16.96 -18.48 -8.99
CA LEU A 163 -16.16 -17.66 -8.08
C LEU A 163 -16.30 -16.19 -8.39
N ALA A 164 -16.34 -15.38 -7.35
CA ALA A 164 -16.34 -13.92 -7.40
C ALA A 164 -14.91 -13.36 -7.55
N ASP A 165 -14.85 -12.18 -8.11
CA ASP A 165 -13.65 -11.32 -8.22
C ASP A 165 -14.03 -9.86 -7.93
N GLY A 166 -13.13 -8.89 -8.15
CA GLY A 166 -13.45 -7.50 -7.85
C GLY A 166 -12.61 -6.46 -8.56
N ILE A 167 -13.13 -5.25 -8.54
CA ILE A 167 -12.47 -4.03 -8.99
C ILE A 167 -12.48 -3.03 -7.84
N VAL A 168 -11.35 -2.35 -7.63
CA VAL A 168 -11.26 -1.20 -6.74
C VAL A 168 -10.81 0.02 -7.53
N ILE A 169 -11.65 1.05 -7.56
CA ILE A 169 -11.35 2.32 -8.21
C ILE A 169 -10.76 3.26 -7.17
N SER A 170 -9.43 3.37 -7.18
CA SER A 170 -8.64 4.17 -6.25
C SER A 170 -7.21 4.35 -6.74
N PRO A 171 -6.63 5.57 -6.65
CA PRO A 171 -5.20 5.80 -6.79
C PRO A 171 -4.44 5.64 -5.46
N SER A 172 -5.08 5.11 -4.38
CA SER A 172 -4.50 5.01 -3.02
C SER A 172 -4.11 6.41 -2.49
N HIS A 173 -2.97 6.60 -1.89
CA HIS A 173 -2.47 7.85 -1.31
C HIS A 173 -2.02 8.93 -2.31
N ASN A 174 -2.23 8.74 -3.60
CA ASN A 174 -1.79 9.66 -4.65
C ASN A 174 -2.53 11.01 -4.56
N PRO A 175 -2.01 12.07 -5.22
CA PRO A 175 -2.63 13.39 -5.20
C PRO A 175 -4.08 13.44 -5.70
N PRO A 176 -4.84 14.49 -5.30
CA PRO A 176 -6.27 14.63 -5.60
C PRO A 176 -6.65 14.63 -7.08
N ASP A 177 -5.72 14.99 -7.97
CA ASP A 177 -5.91 15.05 -9.42
C ASP A 177 -5.71 13.70 -10.12
N GLU A 178 -5.36 12.65 -9.37
CA GLU A 178 -5.13 11.32 -9.91
C GLU A 178 -6.33 10.39 -9.69
N GLY A 179 -6.46 9.40 -10.57
CA GLY A 179 -7.38 8.27 -10.45
C GLY A 179 -6.63 6.96 -10.55
N GLY A 180 -7.27 5.88 -10.15
CA GLY A 180 -6.70 4.54 -10.20
C GLY A 180 -7.75 3.45 -10.43
N PHE A 181 -7.32 2.33 -11.04
CA PHE A 181 -8.15 1.18 -11.30
C PHE A 181 -7.35 -0.09 -10.99
N LYS A 182 -7.82 -0.86 -10.02
CA LYS A 182 -7.21 -2.11 -9.56
C LYS A 182 -8.14 -3.27 -9.89
N TYR A 183 -7.59 -4.46 -10.17
CA TYR A 183 -8.33 -5.68 -10.35
C TYR A 183 -7.86 -6.74 -9.35
N ASN A 184 -8.80 -7.33 -8.64
CA ASN A 184 -8.59 -8.40 -7.67
C ASN A 184 -9.25 -9.69 -8.18
N PRO A 185 -8.48 -10.69 -8.63
CA PRO A 185 -9.02 -11.97 -9.10
C PRO A 185 -9.67 -12.78 -7.96
N THR A 186 -10.05 -14.00 -8.27
CA THR A 186 -10.85 -14.85 -7.36
C THR A 186 -10.18 -15.20 -6.03
N ASN A 187 -8.86 -14.98 -5.91
CA ASN A 187 -8.14 -15.10 -4.64
C ASN A 187 -8.26 -13.86 -3.73
N GLY A 188 -8.96 -12.80 -4.18
CA GLY A 188 -9.23 -11.58 -3.42
C GLY A 188 -8.06 -10.61 -3.27
N GLY A 189 -6.86 -10.98 -3.68
CA GLY A 189 -5.65 -10.13 -3.62
C GLY A 189 -5.40 -9.37 -4.92
N PRO A 190 -4.31 -8.59 -4.99
CA PRO A 190 -3.94 -7.90 -6.21
C PRO A 190 -3.61 -8.90 -7.34
N ALA A 191 -4.06 -8.63 -8.55
CA ALA A 191 -3.80 -9.46 -9.72
C ALA A 191 -2.28 -9.60 -10.00
N ASP A 192 -1.87 -10.79 -10.39
CA ASP A 192 -0.48 -11.03 -10.80
C ASP A 192 -0.15 -10.45 -12.19
N VAL A 193 1.14 -10.57 -12.59
CA VAL A 193 1.61 -9.95 -13.83
C VAL A 193 0.97 -10.55 -15.08
N GLU A 194 0.64 -11.83 -15.07
CA GLU A 194 0.03 -12.50 -16.21
C GLU A 194 -1.36 -11.91 -16.49
N ILE A 195 -2.16 -11.76 -15.44
CA ILE A 195 -3.51 -11.18 -15.53
C ILE A 195 -3.43 -9.69 -15.91
N THR A 196 -2.60 -8.93 -15.20
CA THR A 196 -2.50 -7.48 -15.45
C THR A 196 -1.96 -7.17 -16.84
N SER A 197 -1.00 -7.95 -17.35
CA SER A 197 -0.50 -7.81 -18.72
C SER A 197 -1.58 -8.13 -19.75
N ALA A 198 -2.33 -9.21 -19.56
CA ALA A 198 -3.40 -9.58 -20.49
C ALA A 198 -4.49 -8.49 -20.56
N VAL A 199 -4.92 -7.95 -19.41
CA VAL A 199 -5.89 -6.85 -19.34
C VAL A 199 -5.34 -5.56 -19.97
N GLN A 200 -4.09 -5.20 -19.64
CA GLN A 200 -3.40 -4.03 -20.18
C GLN A 200 -3.31 -4.07 -21.71
N ASP A 201 -2.84 -5.20 -22.26
CA ASP A 201 -2.64 -5.36 -23.69
C ASP A 201 -3.97 -5.28 -24.45
N ALA A 202 -5.02 -5.95 -23.95
CA ALA A 202 -6.36 -5.89 -24.50
C ALA A 202 -6.94 -4.46 -24.43
N ALA A 203 -6.81 -3.77 -23.30
CA ALA A 203 -7.27 -2.39 -23.14
C ALA A 203 -6.56 -1.44 -24.09
N ASN A 204 -5.24 -1.58 -24.27
CA ASN A 204 -4.49 -0.76 -25.24
C ASN A 204 -4.88 -1.03 -26.71
N VAL A 205 -5.31 -2.26 -27.03
CA VAL A 205 -5.88 -2.56 -28.35
C VAL A 205 -7.21 -1.83 -28.54
N TYR A 206 -8.11 -1.83 -27.54
CA TYR A 206 -9.35 -1.08 -27.60
C TYR A 206 -9.12 0.42 -27.78
N ILE A 207 -8.20 1.03 -27.01
CA ILE A 207 -7.86 2.46 -27.15
C ILE A 207 -7.36 2.77 -28.56
N ARG A 208 -6.44 1.96 -29.09
CA ARG A 208 -5.89 2.15 -30.45
C ARG A 208 -6.95 2.07 -31.53
N ASN A 209 -7.97 1.26 -31.34
CA ASN A 209 -9.09 1.09 -32.26
C ASN A 209 -10.28 2.02 -31.91
N ASN A 210 -10.05 3.16 -31.24
CA ASN A 210 -11.08 4.12 -30.86
C ASN A 210 -12.26 3.49 -30.11
N LEU A 211 -11.99 2.52 -29.24
CA LEU A 211 -12.96 1.76 -28.43
C LEU A 211 -13.92 0.88 -29.26
N ASP A 212 -13.59 0.59 -30.51
CA ASP A 212 -14.37 -0.37 -31.29
C ASP A 212 -14.38 -1.73 -30.59
N GLY A 213 -15.58 -2.33 -30.49
CA GLY A 213 -15.81 -3.57 -29.74
C GLY A 213 -16.09 -3.40 -28.24
N VAL A 214 -15.91 -2.22 -27.65
CA VAL A 214 -16.31 -1.94 -26.27
C VAL A 214 -17.83 -1.81 -26.19
N LYS A 215 -18.45 -2.68 -25.41
CA LYS A 215 -19.90 -2.63 -25.16
C LYS A 215 -20.20 -1.63 -24.05
N ARG A 216 -21.19 -0.77 -24.28
CA ARG A 216 -21.59 0.27 -23.33
C ARG A 216 -23.09 0.51 -23.37
N ILE A 217 -23.71 0.75 -22.22
CA ILE A 217 -25.08 1.28 -22.11
C ILE A 217 -25.05 2.54 -21.22
N PRO A 218 -25.95 3.52 -21.44
CA PRO A 218 -25.96 4.76 -20.66
C PRO A 218 -26.10 4.50 -19.14
N PHE A 219 -25.37 5.25 -18.31
CA PHE A 219 -25.27 5.09 -16.88
C PHE A 219 -26.63 4.94 -16.15
N GLY A 220 -27.62 5.80 -16.50
CA GLY A 220 -28.95 5.70 -15.89
C GLY A 220 -29.69 4.40 -16.19
N ARG A 221 -29.35 3.70 -17.29
CA ARG A 221 -29.83 2.35 -17.60
C ARG A 221 -28.97 1.29 -16.94
N ALA A 222 -27.66 1.49 -16.94
CA ALA A 222 -26.71 0.57 -16.33
C ALA A 222 -27.00 0.36 -14.83
N ARG A 223 -27.19 1.44 -14.08
CA ARG A 223 -27.54 1.34 -12.63
C ARG A 223 -28.84 0.58 -12.33
N LYS A 224 -29.74 0.46 -13.31
CA LYS A 224 -31.02 -0.25 -13.19
C LYS A 224 -31.01 -1.60 -13.88
N ALA A 225 -29.89 -2.01 -14.45
CA ALA A 225 -29.75 -3.29 -15.10
C ALA A 225 -29.92 -4.44 -14.09
N ALA A 226 -30.54 -5.55 -14.53
CA ALA A 226 -30.83 -6.69 -13.65
C ALA A 226 -29.57 -7.34 -13.06
N CYS A 227 -28.39 -7.11 -13.66
CA CYS A 227 -27.11 -7.62 -13.20
C CYS A 227 -26.37 -6.67 -12.24
N ILE A 228 -26.94 -5.52 -11.86
CA ILE A 228 -26.32 -4.58 -10.89
C ILE A 228 -27.11 -4.65 -9.58
N HIS A 229 -26.43 -5.00 -8.50
CA HIS A 229 -27.02 -5.24 -7.19
C HIS A 229 -26.32 -4.42 -6.10
N GLU A 230 -27.08 -3.94 -5.12
CA GLU A 230 -26.50 -3.34 -3.93
C GLU A 230 -25.98 -4.41 -2.98
N HIS A 231 -24.83 -4.16 -2.38
CA HIS A 231 -24.17 -5.01 -1.39
C HIS A 231 -23.74 -4.18 -0.17
N ASP A 232 -24.09 -4.67 1.01
CA ASP A 232 -23.70 -4.04 2.28
C ASP A 232 -22.29 -4.50 2.69
N TYR A 233 -21.28 -3.80 2.16
CA TYR A 233 -19.88 -4.05 2.51
C TYR A 233 -19.59 -3.72 3.97
N VAL A 234 -20.21 -2.66 4.52
CA VAL A 234 -19.95 -2.16 5.86
C VAL A 234 -20.34 -3.19 6.91
N THR A 235 -21.62 -3.60 6.92
CA THR A 235 -22.11 -4.53 7.94
C THR A 235 -21.39 -5.87 7.88
N THR A 236 -21.12 -6.39 6.68
CA THR A 236 -20.46 -7.68 6.48
C THR A 236 -19.03 -7.66 7.02
N TYR A 237 -18.24 -6.64 6.65
CA TYR A 237 -16.86 -6.48 7.09
C TYR A 237 -16.78 -6.22 8.60
N VAL A 238 -17.60 -5.29 9.11
CA VAL A 238 -17.60 -4.90 10.53
C VAL A 238 -18.02 -6.07 11.42
N ALA A 239 -18.98 -6.90 10.97
CA ALA A 239 -19.43 -8.05 11.75
C ALA A 239 -18.33 -9.09 11.99
N ASP A 240 -17.40 -9.23 11.05
CA ASP A 240 -16.36 -10.26 11.05
C ASP A 240 -15.05 -9.82 11.76
N LEU A 241 -14.87 -8.50 12.05
CA LEU A 241 -13.64 -7.96 12.64
C LEU A 241 -13.23 -8.63 13.97
N GLY A 242 -14.17 -9.07 14.78
CA GLY A 242 -13.89 -9.78 16.05
C GLY A 242 -13.19 -11.13 15.86
N ASN A 243 -13.24 -11.70 14.65
CA ASN A 243 -12.55 -12.95 14.31
C ASN A 243 -11.06 -12.72 13.96
N VAL A 244 -10.63 -11.48 13.73
CA VAL A 244 -9.24 -11.14 13.39
C VAL A 244 -8.55 -10.36 14.49
N VAL A 245 -9.24 -9.43 15.17
CA VAL A 245 -8.71 -8.61 16.27
C VAL A 245 -9.53 -8.86 17.55
N ASP A 246 -8.87 -8.91 18.71
CA ASP A 246 -9.53 -9.06 20.01
C ASP A 246 -10.11 -7.73 20.51
N LEU A 247 -11.22 -7.31 19.89
CA LEU A 247 -11.89 -6.05 20.21
C LEU A 247 -12.56 -6.05 21.61
N ASP A 248 -12.81 -7.22 22.19
CA ASP A 248 -13.29 -7.34 23.57
C ASP A 248 -12.21 -6.92 24.56
N ALA A 249 -10.95 -7.29 24.30
CA ALA A 249 -9.83 -6.83 25.10
C ALA A 249 -9.64 -5.32 25.01
N VAL A 250 -9.74 -4.75 23.79
CA VAL A 250 -9.65 -3.30 23.58
C VAL A 250 -10.73 -2.55 24.36
N ARG A 251 -11.99 -3.03 24.26
CA ARG A 251 -13.10 -2.48 25.04
C ARG A 251 -12.87 -2.60 26.55
N GLY A 252 -12.46 -3.78 27.01
CA GLY A 252 -12.25 -4.08 28.44
C GLY A 252 -11.17 -3.22 29.08
N ALA A 253 -10.08 -2.97 28.37
CA ALA A 253 -9.01 -2.08 28.80
C ALA A 253 -9.38 -0.59 28.69
N GLY A 254 -10.43 -0.26 27.96
CA GLY A 254 -10.90 1.11 27.82
C GLY A 254 -9.96 2.02 27.03
N ILE A 255 -9.19 1.47 26.10
CA ILE A 255 -8.22 2.16 25.25
C ILE A 255 -8.87 3.34 24.52
N ARG A 256 -8.29 4.53 24.67
CA ARG A 256 -8.69 5.74 23.94
C ARG A 256 -7.99 5.76 22.58
N ILE A 257 -8.77 5.66 21.52
CA ILE A 257 -8.27 5.51 20.15
C ILE A 257 -8.51 6.80 19.37
N GLY A 258 -7.45 7.37 18.79
CA GLY A 258 -7.53 8.45 17.79
C GLY A 258 -7.48 7.86 16.37
N ILE A 259 -8.39 8.29 15.49
CA ILE A 259 -8.49 7.73 14.13
C ILE A 259 -8.54 8.86 13.13
N ASP A 260 -7.64 8.85 12.14
CA ASP A 260 -7.68 9.74 10.98
C ASP A 260 -7.75 8.92 9.69
N PRO A 261 -8.91 8.79 9.07
CA PRO A 261 -9.05 8.09 7.79
C PRO A 261 -8.56 8.92 6.59
N LEU A 262 -7.90 10.06 6.82
CA LEU A 262 -7.38 10.98 5.81
C LEU A 262 -8.39 11.32 4.71
N GLY A 263 -9.69 11.38 5.08
CA GLY A 263 -10.79 11.66 4.16
C GLY A 263 -11.12 10.54 3.17
N GLY A 264 -10.58 9.34 3.39
CA GLY A 264 -10.75 8.19 2.51
C GLY A 264 -12.01 7.34 2.76
N ALA A 265 -12.12 6.22 2.07
CA ALA A 265 -13.28 5.32 2.12
C ALA A 265 -13.56 4.76 3.52
N ALA A 266 -12.54 4.68 4.40
CA ALA A 266 -12.72 4.22 5.77
C ALA A 266 -13.51 5.17 6.67
N VAL A 267 -13.74 6.44 6.28
CA VAL A 267 -14.55 7.41 7.07
C VAL A 267 -15.87 6.79 7.51
N GLN A 268 -16.56 6.10 6.61
CA GLN A 268 -17.89 5.54 6.86
C GLN A 268 -17.88 4.22 7.63
N TYR A 269 -16.71 3.60 7.86
CA TYR A 269 -16.55 2.33 8.58
C TYR A 269 -16.34 2.53 10.09
N TRP A 270 -15.72 3.64 10.51
CA TRP A 270 -15.30 3.80 11.90
C TRP A 270 -16.43 3.96 12.89
N ALA A 271 -17.50 4.68 12.52
CA ALA A 271 -18.67 4.81 13.39
C ALA A 271 -19.39 3.46 13.61
N PRO A 272 -19.69 2.64 12.59
CA PRO A 272 -20.20 1.27 12.75
C PRO A 272 -19.30 0.36 13.58
N ILE A 273 -17.96 0.39 13.36
CA ILE A 273 -16.99 -0.39 14.13
C ILE A 273 -17.08 0.00 15.61
N SER A 274 -17.01 1.31 15.90
CA SER A 274 -17.04 1.82 17.27
C SER A 274 -18.34 1.49 17.99
N ALA A 275 -19.48 1.61 17.31
CA ALA A 275 -20.79 1.28 17.86
C ALA A 275 -20.94 -0.22 18.17
N ARG A 276 -20.56 -1.08 17.21
CA ARG A 276 -20.70 -2.53 17.36
C ARG A 276 -19.84 -3.08 18.49
N TYR A 277 -18.59 -2.65 18.58
CA TYR A 277 -17.63 -3.16 19.56
C TYR A 277 -17.50 -2.30 20.81
N LYS A 278 -18.29 -1.20 20.89
CA LYS A 278 -18.31 -0.26 22.04
C LYS A 278 -16.92 0.27 22.36
N LEU A 279 -16.18 0.70 21.33
CA LEU A 279 -14.82 1.23 21.48
C LEU A 279 -14.85 2.71 21.89
N LYS A 280 -13.86 3.14 22.69
CA LYS A 280 -13.64 4.56 23.02
C LYS A 280 -12.78 5.20 21.93
N SER A 281 -13.36 5.41 20.75
CA SER A 281 -12.67 5.98 19.59
C SER A 281 -13.15 7.38 19.28
N THR A 282 -12.26 8.17 18.70
CA THR A 282 -12.52 9.52 18.18
C THR A 282 -11.98 9.60 16.76
N VAL A 283 -12.84 9.79 15.78
CA VAL A 283 -12.43 10.16 14.42
C VAL A 283 -12.08 11.65 14.44
N VAL A 284 -10.80 11.96 14.22
CA VAL A 284 -10.30 13.35 14.34
C VAL A 284 -10.57 14.18 13.10
N ASN A 285 -10.87 13.52 11.96
CA ASN A 285 -11.30 14.15 10.73
C ASN A 285 -12.25 13.20 9.98
N ASP A 286 -13.53 13.55 9.97
CA ASP A 286 -14.59 12.79 9.27
C ASP A 286 -15.00 13.43 7.94
N ALA A 287 -14.30 14.49 7.52
CA ALA A 287 -14.60 15.19 6.28
C ALA A 287 -14.22 14.36 5.06
N ILE A 288 -15.14 14.25 4.11
CA ILE A 288 -14.88 13.79 2.74
C ILE A 288 -14.89 15.02 1.85
N ASP A 289 -13.73 15.37 1.30
CA ASP A 289 -13.56 16.52 0.41
C ASP A 289 -12.59 16.11 -0.71
N GLN A 290 -13.08 16.08 -1.92
CA GLN A 290 -12.34 15.61 -3.11
C GLN A 290 -11.10 16.47 -3.44
N THR A 291 -10.95 17.65 -2.85
CA THR A 291 -9.71 18.45 -2.95
C THR A 291 -8.71 18.09 -1.84
N PHE A 292 -9.12 17.33 -0.82
CA PHE A 292 -8.33 16.98 0.36
C PHE A 292 -7.66 18.20 1.02
N ARG A 293 -8.32 19.37 0.98
CA ARG A 293 -7.77 20.66 1.52
C ARG A 293 -7.46 20.64 3.02
N PHE A 294 -7.99 19.68 3.76
CA PHE A 294 -7.68 19.49 5.18
C PHE A 294 -6.29 18.86 5.41
N MET A 295 -5.66 18.30 4.37
CA MET A 295 -4.32 17.73 4.45
C MET A 295 -3.24 18.81 4.49
N THR A 296 -2.13 18.47 5.12
CA THR A 296 -0.87 19.20 4.96
C THR A 296 -0.10 18.68 3.76
N LEU A 297 0.68 19.55 3.11
CA LEU A 297 1.49 19.18 1.95
C LEU A 297 2.58 18.20 2.35
N ASP A 298 2.80 17.20 1.53
CA ASP A 298 3.84 16.20 1.72
C ASP A 298 5.23 16.74 1.35
N TRP A 299 6.24 15.88 1.47
CA TRP A 299 7.65 16.23 1.25
C TRP A 299 7.92 16.89 -0.11
N ASP A 300 7.16 16.53 -1.15
CA ASP A 300 7.26 17.08 -2.52
C ASP A 300 6.44 18.37 -2.74
N GLY A 301 5.74 18.85 -1.70
CA GLY A 301 4.88 20.02 -1.77
C GLY A 301 3.52 19.76 -2.43
N ARG A 302 3.11 18.49 -2.62
CA ARG A 302 1.79 18.09 -3.10
C ARG A 302 0.92 17.59 -1.95
N ILE A 303 -0.39 17.62 -2.11
CA ILE A 303 -1.30 16.90 -1.23
C ILE A 303 -1.16 15.40 -1.53
N ARG A 304 -0.84 14.61 -0.48
CA ARG A 304 -0.84 13.15 -0.52
C ARG A 304 -1.46 12.61 0.76
N MET A 305 -2.26 11.57 0.65
CA MET A 305 -2.88 10.92 1.80
C MET A 305 -2.03 9.73 2.30
N ASP A 306 -0.70 9.96 2.34
CA ASP A 306 0.27 8.95 2.77
C ASP A 306 0.37 8.89 4.29
N CYS A 307 -0.25 7.87 4.88
CA CYS A 307 -0.26 7.65 6.34
C CYS A 307 1.12 7.23 6.91
N SER A 308 2.14 7.01 6.08
CA SER A 308 3.52 6.80 6.52
C SER A 308 4.37 8.08 6.51
N SER A 309 3.85 9.17 5.92
CA SER A 309 4.56 10.44 5.83
C SER A 309 4.39 11.29 7.09
N PRO A 310 5.48 11.78 7.72
CA PRO A 310 5.39 12.68 8.86
C PRO A 310 4.75 14.03 8.51
N TYR A 311 4.82 14.43 7.25
CA TYR A 311 4.23 15.68 6.76
C TYR A 311 2.71 15.55 6.61
N ALA A 312 2.23 14.50 5.95
CA ALA A 312 0.80 14.22 5.81
C ALA A 312 0.14 13.94 7.18
N MET A 313 0.87 13.29 8.08
CA MET A 313 0.39 12.90 9.42
C MET A 313 0.55 13.98 10.49
N ALA A 314 1.07 15.17 10.17
CA ALA A 314 1.41 16.21 11.13
C ALA A 314 0.25 16.56 12.09
N ARG A 315 -1.00 16.59 11.58
CA ARG A 315 -2.20 16.90 12.39
C ARG A 315 -2.52 15.83 13.42
N LEU A 316 -2.40 14.55 13.07
CA LEU A 316 -2.66 13.45 14.00
C LEU A 316 -1.52 13.34 15.03
N VAL A 317 -0.26 13.46 14.58
CA VAL A 317 0.92 13.44 15.46
C VAL A 317 0.86 14.55 16.52
N ALA A 318 0.37 15.75 16.17
CA ALA A 318 0.18 16.85 17.12
C ALA A 318 -0.87 16.56 18.20
N GLN A 319 -1.69 15.52 18.03
CA GLN A 319 -2.74 15.13 18.97
C GLN A 319 -2.42 13.84 19.75
N ARG A 320 -1.22 13.27 19.56
CA ARG A 320 -0.85 11.95 20.13
C ARG A 320 -1.12 11.81 21.63
N ASP A 321 -0.90 12.85 22.41
CA ASP A 321 -1.04 12.82 23.87
C ASP A 321 -2.52 12.76 24.35
N LYS A 322 -3.48 12.93 23.42
CA LYS A 322 -4.91 12.79 23.74
C LYS A 322 -5.38 11.34 23.79
N PHE A 323 -4.63 10.43 23.21
CA PHE A 323 -5.00 9.04 22.97
C PHE A 323 -3.97 8.08 23.60
N ASP A 324 -4.39 6.86 23.87
CA ASP A 324 -3.48 5.78 24.25
C ASP A 324 -2.81 5.17 23.03
N ILE A 325 -3.49 5.25 21.88
CA ILE A 325 -2.97 4.95 20.55
C ILE A 325 -3.76 5.76 19.51
N ALA A 326 -3.09 6.21 18.46
CA ALA A 326 -3.78 6.79 17.31
C ALA A 326 -3.26 6.16 16.01
N PHE A 327 -4.09 6.18 14.95
CA PHE A 327 -3.71 5.66 13.66
C PHE A 327 -4.46 6.33 12.51
N ALA A 328 -3.91 6.23 11.32
CA ALA A 328 -4.53 6.70 10.10
C ALA A 328 -4.56 5.61 9.03
N ASN A 329 -5.44 5.81 8.04
CA ASN A 329 -5.50 5.03 6.82
C ASN A 329 -5.39 5.96 5.61
N ASP A 330 -4.81 5.46 4.51
CA ASP A 330 -4.88 6.14 3.22
C ASP A 330 -6.29 6.03 2.59
N THR A 331 -6.50 6.60 1.43
CA THR A 331 -7.87 6.81 0.93
C THR A 331 -8.65 5.54 0.63
N ASP A 332 -8.01 4.46 0.24
CA ASP A 332 -8.65 3.15 0.08
C ASP A 332 -8.35 2.18 1.24
N ALA A 333 -7.74 2.70 2.30
CA ALA A 333 -7.48 2.05 3.57
C ALA A 333 -6.70 0.72 3.47
N ASP A 334 -5.86 0.59 2.44
CA ASP A 334 -4.97 -0.56 2.31
C ASP A 334 -3.66 -0.36 3.10
N ARG A 335 -3.42 0.86 3.66
CA ARG A 335 -2.25 1.23 4.47
C ARG A 335 -2.63 1.73 5.84
N HIS A 336 -1.62 1.72 6.73
CA HIS A 336 -1.74 2.18 8.11
C HIS A 336 -0.62 3.14 8.50
N GLY A 337 -0.93 4.14 9.32
CA GLY A 337 0.06 4.98 10.01
C GLY A 337 -0.21 4.93 11.50
N ILE A 338 0.72 4.40 12.30
CA ILE A 338 0.54 4.24 13.74
C ILE A 338 1.25 5.36 14.48
N VAL A 339 0.52 6.02 15.37
CA VAL A 339 1.00 7.15 16.17
C VAL A 339 0.91 6.80 17.64
N CYS A 340 2.07 6.65 18.28
CA CYS A 340 2.23 6.31 19.68
C CYS A 340 2.51 7.54 20.55
N PRO A 341 2.02 7.62 21.78
CA PRO A 341 2.46 8.63 22.74
C PRO A 341 3.98 8.64 22.94
N SER A 342 4.60 7.45 23.04
CA SER A 342 6.02 7.29 23.33
C SER A 342 6.94 7.74 22.18
N SER A 343 6.59 7.42 20.92
CA SER A 343 7.49 7.57 19.77
C SER A 343 6.95 8.46 18.64
N GLY A 344 5.69 8.93 18.73
CA GLY A 344 5.03 9.65 17.64
C GLY A 344 4.66 8.71 16.49
N LEU A 345 4.82 9.17 15.24
CA LEU A 345 4.57 8.34 14.06
C LEU A 345 5.63 7.25 13.94
N MET A 346 5.21 6.00 13.99
CA MET A 346 6.12 4.86 13.83
C MET A 346 6.52 4.67 12.37
N ASN A 347 7.79 4.31 12.14
CA ASN A 347 8.21 3.77 10.86
C ASN A 347 7.43 2.47 10.57
N PRO A 348 6.89 2.26 9.35
CA PRO A 348 6.13 1.04 9.04
C PRO A 348 6.88 -0.26 9.36
N ASN A 349 8.17 -0.36 9.03
CA ASN A 349 8.98 -1.54 9.38
C ASN A 349 9.03 -1.82 10.89
N HIS A 350 9.07 -0.76 11.70
CA HIS A 350 9.09 -0.89 13.17
C HIS A 350 7.77 -1.44 13.68
N PHE A 351 6.64 -0.90 13.17
CA PHE A 351 5.34 -1.43 13.56
C PHE A 351 5.11 -2.86 13.05
N LEU A 352 5.55 -3.19 11.82
CA LEU A 352 5.49 -4.57 11.32
C LEU A 352 6.26 -5.54 12.25
N ALA A 353 7.46 -5.17 12.71
CA ALA A 353 8.22 -6.01 13.65
C ALA A 353 7.48 -6.22 14.97
N VAL A 354 6.85 -5.17 15.53
CA VAL A 354 6.02 -5.27 16.74
C VAL A 354 4.80 -6.14 16.52
N ALA A 355 4.06 -5.90 15.43
CA ALA A 355 2.87 -6.66 15.06
C ALA A 355 3.18 -8.15 14.90
N ILE A 356 4.24 -8.50 14.17
CA ILE A 356 4.69 -9.88 13.96
C ILE A 356 5.08 -10.53 15.30
N SER A 357 5.90 -9.83 16.10
CA SER A 357 6.30 -10.33 17.43
C SER A 357 5.10 -10.63 18.32
N TYR A 358 4.12 -9.72 18.33
CA TYR A 358 2.91 -9.86 19.13
C TYR A 358 2.02 -11.00 18.62
N LEU A 359 1.75 -11.05 17.31
CA LEU A 359 0.88 -12.07 16.71
C LEU A 359 1.46 -13.48 16.87
N LEU A 360 2.75 -13.68 16.60
CA LEU A 360 3.39 -14.98 16.75
C LEU A 360 3.41 -15.49 18.20
N ALA A 361 3.38 -14.60 19.17
CA ALA A 361 3.31 -14.95 20.59
C ALA A 361 1.89 -15.19 21.13
N ARG A 362 0.82 -14.91 20.34
CA ARG A 362 -0.56 -14.89 20.85
C ARG A 362 -1.62 -15.49 19.93
N ARG A 363 -1.22 -16.01 18.79
CA ARG A 363 -2.12 -16.69 17.84
C ARG A 363 -1.81 -18.19 17.84
N ASP A 364 -2.19 -18.85 18.96
CA ASP A 364 -1.89 -20.26 19.22
C ASP A 364 -2.55 -21.21 18.19
N ASP A 365 -3.68 -20.79 17.60
CA ASP A 365 -4.40 -21.55 16.57
C ASP A 365 -3.74 -21.48 15.18
N TRP A 366 -2.75 -20.58 14.99
CA TRP A 366 -2.02 -20.54 13.73
C TRP A 366 -1.10 -21.74 13.58
N SER A 367 -1.05 -22.32 12.39
CA SER A 367 -0.13 -23.41 12.09
C SER A 367 1.29 -23.10 12.58
N ALA A 368 1.92 -24.05 13.26
CA ALA A 368 3.31 -23.93 13.68
C ALA A 368 4.28 -23.72 12.49
N GLY A 369 3.88 -24.14 11.28
CA GLY A 369 4.62 -23.92 10.04
C GLY A 369 4.33 -22.62 9.34
N ALA A 370 3.35 -21.83 9.77
CA ALA A 370 3.00 -20.57 9.13
C ALA A 370 4.18 -19.59 9.14
N ALA A 371 4.60 -19.17 7.95
CA ALA A 371 5.72 -18.25 7.75
C ALA A 371 5.27 -16.78 7.84
N VAL A 372 6.25 -15.87 7.89
CA VAL A 372 6.05 -14.42 7.81
C VAL A 372 6.51 -13.93 6.45
N GLY A 373 5.59 -13.35 5.68
CA GLY A 373 5.86 -12.73 4.38
C GLY A 373 6.40 -11.31 4.52
N LYS A 374 7.49 -11.00 3.83
CA LYS A 374 8.02 -9.63 3.66
C LYS A 374 8.59 -9.41 2.27
N THR A 375 8.77 -8.14 1.86
CA THR A 375 9.44 -7.84 0.60
C THR A 375 10.96 -7.77 0.77
N VAL A 376 11.69 -7.93 -0.36
CA VAL A 376 13.16 -7.83 -0.39
C VAL A 376 13.70 -6.46 0.05
N VAL A 377 12.84 -5.45 0.12
CA VAL A 377 13.19 -4.08 0.53
C VAL A 377 12.68 -3.74 1.94
N SER A 378 11.92 -4.63 2.59
CA SER A 378 11.52 -4.46 4.00
C SER A 378 12.68 -4.75 4.94
N SER A 379 12.64 -4.15 6.14
CA SER A 379 13.70 -4.26 7.15
C SER A 379 13.98 -5.71 7.57
N THR A 380 15.23 -6.03 7.82
CA THR A 380 15.68 -7.31 8.37
C THR A 380 15.47 -7.43 9.89
N ILE A 381 14.99 -6.38 10.57
CA ILE A 381 14.47 -6.53 11.94
C ILE A 381 13.30 -7.53 11.97
N ILE A 382 12.50 -7.60 10.88
CA ILE A 382 11.42 -8.57 10.71
C ILE A 382 11.98 -9.99 10.73
N ASP A 383 13.11 -10.23 10.05
CA ASP A 383 13.78 -11.55 10.04
C ASP A 383 14.17 -11.95 11.45
N ARG A 384 14.85 -11.06 12.18
CA ARG A 384 15.30 -11.30 13.55
C ARG A 384 14.15 -11.61 14.52
N VAL A 385 13.03 -10.88 14.42
CA VAL A 385 11.82 -11.13 15.21
C VAL A 385 11.21 -12.49 14.85
N THR A 386 11.16 -12.82 13.56
CA THR A 386 10.58 -14.07 13.05
C THR A 386 11.42 -15.28 13.47
N GLU A 387 12.75 -15.18 13.35
CA GLU A 387 13.71 -16.20 13.79
C GLU A 387 13.65 -16.44 15.31
N ARG A 388 13.55 -15.36 16.11
CA ARG A 388 13.37 -15.45 17.56
C ARG A 388 12.12 -16.26 17.92
N ALA A 389 11.07 -16.15 17.12
CA ALA A 389 9.83 -16.92 17.31
C ALA A 389 9.89 -18.33 16.70
N ASN A 390 11.05 -18.81 16.22
CA ASN A 390 11.24 -20.08 15.50
C ASN A 390 10.31 -20.24 14.30
N ARG A 391 10.06 -19.15 13.57
CA ARG A 391 9.26 -19.13 12.34
C ARG A 391 10.15 -18.83 11.12
N LYS A 392 9.65 -19.15 9.94
CA LYS A 392 10.35 -18.89 8.67
C LYS A 392 9.94 -17.56 8.07
N VAL A 393 10.90 -16.89 7.42
CA VAL A 393 10.64 -15.72 6.59
C VAL A 393 10.41 -16.16 5.16
N PHE A 394 9.38 -15.61 4.53
CA PHE A 394 9.08 -15.74 3.11
C PHE A 394 9.35 -14.41 2.43
N GLU A 395 10.60 -14.19 2.00
CA GLU A 395 11.05 -12.95 1.36
C GLU A 395 10.81 -12.97 -0.14
N VAL A 396 10.01 -12.02 -0.65
CA VAL A 396 9.51 -11.97 -2.04
C VAL A 396 9.82 -10.62 -2.70
N PRO A 397 9.69 -10.48 -4.04
CA PRO A 397 9.76 -9.16 -4.68
C PRO A 397 8.70 -8.21 -4.14
N VAL A 398 8.87 -6.91 -4.39
CA VAL A 398 7.85 -5.89 -4.03
C VAL A 398 6.53 -6.19 -4.72
N GLY A 399 5.44 -6.11 -3.94
CA GLY A 399 4.07 -6.34 -4.38
C GLY A 399 3.33 -7.36 -3.51
N PHE A 400 2.21 -6.94 -2.94
CA PHE A 400 1.43 -7.75 -1.99
C PHE A 400 0.87 -9.06 -2.59
N LYS A 401 0.67 -9.10 -3.90
CA LYS A 401 0.21 -10.29 -4.65
C LYS A 401 0.98 -11.58 -4.33
N TRP A 402 2.24 -11.47 -3.97
CA TRP A 402 3.09 -12.62 -3.64
C TRP A 402 2.69 -13.32 -2.35
N PHE A 403 1.92 -12.65 -1.49
CA PHE A 403 1.44 -13.21 -0.22
C PHE A 403 0.07 -13.86 -0.35
N SER A 404 -0.71 -13.53 -1.41
CA SER A 404 -2.12 -13.93 -1.52
C SER A 404 -2.32 -15.44 -1.39
N ALA A 405 -1.55 -16.26 -2.10
CA ALA A 405 -1.68 -17.72 -2.04
C ALA A 405 -1.41 -18.27 -0.63
N GLY A 406 -0.32 -17.81 0.00
CA GLY A 406 0.06 -18.28 1.33
C GLY A 406 -0.89 -17.80 2.46
N LEU A 407 -1.54 -16.65 2.28
CA LEU A 407 -2.61 -16.20 3.18
C LEU A 407 -3.90 -17.02 3.00
N VAL A 408 -4.21 -17.44 1.77
CA VAL A 408 -5.39 -18.30 1.48
C VAL A 408 -5.24 -19.68 2.11
N ASP A 409 -4.07 -20.32 1.94
CA ASP A 409 -3.84 -21.69 2.42
C ASP A 409 -3.28 -21.78 3.85
N GLY A 410 -3.01 -20.62 4.50
CA GLY A 410 -2.51 -20.54 5.86
C GLY A 410 -1.01 -20.88 6.01
N SER A 411 -0.27 -21.05 4.91
CA SER A 411 1.18 -21.20 4.95
C SER A 411 1.91 -19.90 5.31
N LEU A 412 1.24 -18.76 5.16
CA LEU A 412 1.65 -17.46 5.69
C LEU A 412 0.67 -17.01 6.77
N GLY A 413 1.17 -16.73 7.98
CA GLY A 413 0.39 -16.11 9.04
C GLY A 413 0.25 -14.60 8.88
N PHE A 414 1.25 -13.98 8.26
CA PHE A 414 1.37 -12.53 8.06
C PHE A 414 2.05 -12.23 6.72
N GLY A 415 1.61 -11.17 6.05
CA GLY A 415 2.28 -10.57 4.90
C GLY A 415 2.36 -9.06 5.06
N GLY A 416 3.54 -8.45 4.88
CA GLY A 416 3.72 -7.02 5.06
C GLY A 416 4.79 -6.39 4.15
N GLU A 417 4.59 -5.10 3.87
CA GLU A 417 5.46 -4.26 3.05
C GLU A 417 5.89 -3.02 3.82
N GLU A 418 7.11 -2.54 3.59
CA GLU A 418 7.67 -1.31 4.16
C GLU A 418 6.85 -0.05 3.80
N SER A 419 5.98 -0.16 2.81
CA SER A 419 5.05 0.89 2.37
C SER A 419 3.80 1.01 3.26
N ALA A 420 3.82 0.41 4.46
CA ALA A 420 2.73 0.41 5.43
C ALA A 420 1.50 -0.42 5.03
N GLY A 421 1.64 -1.37 4.13
CA GLY A 421 0.59 -2.32 3.78
C GLY A 421 0.82 -3.68 4.41
N ALA A 422 -0.17 -4.26 5.07
CA ALA A 422 -0.09 -5.60 5.64
C ALA A 422 -1.46 -6.26 5.76
N SER A 423 -1.47 -7.58 5.86
CA SER A 423 -2.61 -8.39 6.27
C SER A 423 -2.13 -9.63 7.03
N PHE A 424 -3.01 -10.24 7.81
CA PHE A 424 -2.72 -11.42 8.59
C PHE A 424 -3.96 -12.29 8.78
N LEU A 425 -3.76 -13.54 9.17
CA LEU A 425 -4.83 -14.52 9.34
C LEU A 425 -5.77 -14.14 10.50
N ARG A 426 -7.01 -14.64 10.43
CA ARG A 426 -7.92 -14.64 11.56
C ARG A 426 -7.31 -15.35 12.76
N ARG A 427 -7.92 -15.19 13.92
CA ARG A 427 -7.48 -15.79 15.17
C ARG A 427 -7.47 -17.32 15.09
N ASP A 428 -8.39 -17.90 14.35
CA ASP A 428 -8.50 -19.34 14.10
C ASP A 428 -7.57 -19.89 13.01
N GLY A 429 -6.69 -19.03 12.46
CA GLY A 429 -5.76 -19.40 11.39
C GLY A 429 -6.36 -19.42 9.99
N SER A 430 -7.64 -19.09 9.81
CA SER A 430 -8.23 -18.94 8.48
C SER A 430 -7.91 -17.59 7.85
N VAL A 431 -8.01 -17.50 6.50
CA VAL A 431 -7.72 -16.26 5.77
C VAL A 431 -8.68 -15.14 6.15
N TRP A 432 -8.13 -13.93 6.37
CA TRP A 432 -8.91 -12.70 6.54
C TRP A 432 -9.07 -11.95 5.21
N THR A 433 -8.02 -11.28 4.74
CA THR A 433 -7.91 -10.67 3.41
C THR A 433 -6.61 -11.08 2.76
N THR A 434 -6.57 -11.08 1.44
CA THR A 434 -5.39 -11.34 0.63
C THR A 434 -4.87 -10.10 -0.08
N ASP A 435 -5.58 -8.98 0.12
CA ASP A 435 -5.04 -7.64 -0.08
C ASP A 435 -4.73 -7.00 1.28
N LYS A 436 -3.97 -5.91 1.27
CA LYS A 436 -3.58 -5.16 2.46
C LYS A 436 -4.80 -4.58 3.18
N ASP A 437 -4.77 -4.57 4.50
CA ASP A 437 -5.85 -4.08 5.34
C ASP A 437 -5.31 -3.15 6.45
N GLY A 438 -5.40 -1.85 6.21
CA GLY A 438 -4.96 -0.84 7.17
C GLY A 438 -5.87 -0.71 8.38
N LEU A 439 -7.18 -1.09 8.26
CA LEU A 439 -8.10 -1.01 9.39
C LEU A 439 -7.73 -2.01 10.47
N ILE A 440 -7.46 -3.28 10.10
CA ILE A 440 -7.08 -4.29 11.10
C ILE A 440 -5.70 -3.99 11.71
N MET A 441 -4.79 -3.36 10.96
CA MET A 441 -3.49 -2.97 11.50
C MET A 441 -3.62 -1.88 12.57
N GLY A 442 -4.47 -0.88 12.37
CA GLY A 442 -4.81 0.12 13.38
C GLY A 442 -5.49 -0.49 14.61
N LEU A 443 -6.47 -1.37 14.40
CA LEU A 443 -7.15 -2.08 15.48
C LEU A 443 -6.21 -3.04 16.23
N LEU A 444 -5.26 -3.67 15.54
CA LEU A 444 -4.21 -4.48 16.15
C LEU A 444 -3.31 -3.65 17.08
N ALA A 445 -2.97 -2.42 16.69
CA ALA A 445 -2.21 -1.53 17.57
C ALA A 445 -2.97 -1.25 18.88
N ALA A 446 -4.29 -1.08 18.82
CA ALA A 446 -5.13 -0.95 20.01
C ALA A 446 -5.21 -2.25 20.83
N GLU A 447 -5.29 -3.44 20.18
CA GLU A 447 -5.21 -4.75 20.86
C GLU A 447 -3.87 -4.91 21.60
N ILE A 448 -2.77 -4.52 20.96
CA ILE A 448 -1.43 -4.55 21.55
C ILE A 448 -1.40 -3.72 22.84
N CYS A 449 -1.86 -2.47 22.80
CA CYS A 449 -1.94 -1.62 24.00
C CYS A 449 -2.79 -2.28 25.10
N ALA A 450 -3.96 -2.81 24.73
CA ALA A 450 -4.88 -3.44 25.69
C ALA A 450 -4.30 -4.67 26.38
N LYS A 451 -3.57 -5.50 25.65
CA LYS A 451 -3.04 -6.78 26.16
C LYS A 451 -1.69 -6.66 26.86
N THR A 452 -0.91 -5.64 26.52
CA THR A 452 0.47 -5.49 27.06
C THR A 452 0.59 -4.36 28.06
N GLY A 453 -0.34 -3.41 28.08
CA GLY A 453 -0.24 -2.17 28.86
C GLY A 453 0.83 -1.20 28.34
N LYS A 454 1.39 -1.45 27.16
CA LYS A 454 2.43 -0.65 26.49
C LYS A 454 1.99 -0.28 25.08
N ASP A 455 2.41 0.87 24.62
CA ASP A 455 2.21 1.23 23.20
C ASP A 455 3.24 0.52 22.29
N PRO A 456 2.98 0.44 20.97
CA PRO A 456 3.90 -0.22 20.05
C PRO A 456 5.31 0.39 20.00
N GLY A 457 5.49 1.69 20.30
CA GLY A 457 6.81 2.33 20.38
C GLY A 457 7.65 1.76 21.51
N GLU A 458 7.08 1.64 22.72
CA GLU A 458 7.74 1.02 23.88
C GLU A 458 8.11 -0.45 23.61
N LEU A 459 7.27 -1.19 22.89
CA LEU A 459 7.56 -2.58 22.52
C LEU A 459 8.66 -2.67 21.46
N TYR A 460 8.72 -1.71 20.54
CA TYR A 460 9.81 -1.65 19.57
C TYR A 460 11.16 -1.37 20.24
N ASP A 461 11.19 -0.47 21.24
CA ASP A 461 12.40 -0.22 22.04
C ASP A 461 12.88 -1.49 22.75
N ALA A 462 11.96 -2.30 23.27
CA ALA A 462 12.31 -3.59 23.88
C ALA A 462 12.87 -4.58 22.84
N ILE A 463 12.29 -4.64 21.64
CA ILE A 463 12.78 -5.48 20.53
C ILE A 463 14.20 -5.05 20.14
N THR A 464 14.45 -3.76 19.98
CA THR A 464 15.76 -3.27 19.55
C THR A 464 16.83 -3.39 20.63
N ALA A 465 16.48 -3.31 21.91
CA ALA A 465 17.39 -3.59 23.01
C ALA A 465 17.93 -5.02 22.97
N GLU A 466 17.14 -5.98 22.50
CA GLU A 466 17.51 -7.39 22.38
C GLU A 466 18.15 -7.71 21.02
N LEU A 467 17.55 -7.25 19.93
CA LEU A 467 17.88 -7.67 18.57
C LEU A 467 18.73 -6.66 17.79
N GLY A 468 19.03 -5.49 18.37
CA GLY A 468 19.81 -4.41 17.77
C GLY A 468 18.97 -3.37 17.03
N ASN A 469 19.46 -2.13 17.00
CA ASN A 469 18.80 -1.01 16.35
C ASN A 469 18.92 -1.09 14.83
N SER A 470 17.82 -0.90 14.14
CA SER A 470 17.75 -0.76 12.69
C SER A 470 17.78 0.71 12.28
N PHE A 471 18.76 1.06 11.45
CA PHE A 471 18.84 2.34 10.75
C PHE A 471 18.48 2.08 9.29
N TYR A 472 17.27 2.46 8.89
CA TYR A 472 16.71 2.18 7.58
C TYR A 472 16.36 3.46 6.85
N GLN A 473 16.73 3.56 5.56
CA GLN A 473 16.38 4.70 4.73
C GLN A 473 16.24 4.31 3.25
N ARG A 474 15.28 4.95 2.55
CA ARG A 474 15.17 4.93 1.10
C ARG A 474 15.72 6.23 0.52
N VAL A 475 16.45 6.12 -0.58
CA VAL A 475 16.96 7.24 -1.39
C VAL A 475 16.52 7.03 -2.83
N ASP A 476 15.95 8.05 -3.44
CA ASP A 476 15.53 8.04 -4.84
C ASP A 476 16.53 8.86 -5.67
N ALA A 477 16.85 8.40 -6.89
CA ALA A 477 17.75 9.12 -7.81
C ALA A 477 17.20 9.08 -9.23
N PRO A 478 17.36 10.17 -10.04
CA PRO A 478 16.87 10.22 -11.41
C PRO A 478 17.47 9.10 -12.28
N ALA A 479 16.64 8.56 -13.18
CA ALA A 479 17.08 7.55 -14.13
C ALA A 479 16.23 7.58 -15.41
N SER A 480 16.90 7.61 -16.55
CA SER A 480 16.26 7.45 -17.87
C SER A 480 15.65 6.05 -18.04
N ALA A 481 14.74 5.90 -18.99
CA ALA A 481 14.13 4.62 -19.31
C ALA A 481 15.19 3.53 -19.65
N GLY A 482 16.28 3.92 -20.35
CA GLY A 482 17.40 3.03 -20.66
C GLY A 482 18.14 2.55 -19.42
N GLN A 483 18.42 3.46 -18.49
CA GLN A 483 19.05 3.16 -17.20
C GLN A 483 18.16 2.26 -16.33
N LYS A 484 16.86 2.57 -16.24
CA LYS A 484 15.87 1.73 -15.55
C LYS A 484 15.84 0.31 -16.11
N LYS A 485 15.90 0.16 -17.45
CA LYS A 485 15.93 -1.16 -18.11
C LYS A 485 17.22 -1.94 -17.79
N ARG A 486 18.38 -1.27 -17.75
CA ARG A 486 19.66 -1.92 -17.37
C ARG A 486 19.62 -2.41 -15.93
N LEU A 487 19.20 -1.55 -14.99
CA LEU A 487 19.09 -1.92 -13.57
C LEU A 487 18.12 -3.08 -13.34
N GLY A 488 16.96 -3.07 -14.02
CA GLY A 488 15.94 -4.11 -13.89
C GLY A 488 16.37 -5.50 -14.41
N ARG A 489 17.48 -5.57 -15.18
CA ARG A 489 18.00 -6.82 -15.79
C ARG A 489 19.34 -7.25 -15.21
N VAL A 490 19.82 -6.60 -14.16
CA VAL A 490 21.13 -6.92 -13.58
C VAL A 490 21.18 -8.36 -13.09
N ASP A 491 22.29 -9.04 -13.42
CA ASP A 491 22.60 -10.34 -12.84
C ASP A 491 23.48 -10.14 -11.60
N ALA A 492 23.02 -10.63 -10.46
CA ALA A 492 23.75 -10.57 -9.20
C ALA A 492 25.16 -11.19 -9.29
N ASN A 493 25.38 -12.19 -10.16
CA ASN A 493 26.67 -12.82 -10.39
C ASN A 493 27.69 -11.89 -11.08
N SER A 494 27.23 -10.85 -11.77
CA SER A 494 28.10 -9.86 -12.43
C SER A 494 28.68 -8.83 -11.45
N ILE A 495 28.21 -8.81 -10.20
CA ILE A 495 28.64 -7.85 -9.18
C ILE A 495 29.97 -8.32 -8.57
N GLY A 496 31.04 -7.55 -8.78
CA GLY A 496 32.40 -7.89 -8.34
C GLY A 496 32.69 -7.56 -6.88
N GLU A 497 31.95 -6.65 -6.26
CA GLU A 497 32.17 -6.12 -4.92
C GLU A 497 32.18 -7.23 -3.87
N LYS A 498 33.23 -7.24 -3.03
CA LYS A 498 33.41 -8.22 -1.95
C LYS A 498 33.10 -7.65 -0.57
N GLU A 499 32.99 -6.34 -0.47
CA GLU A 499 32.70 -5.61 0.77
C GLU A 499 31.56 -4.60 0.54
N LEU A 500 30.80 -4.31 1.60
CA LEU A 500 29.77 -3.29 1.68
C LEU A 500 29.99 -2.50 2.98
N ALA A 501 30.33 -1.22 2.85
CA ALA A 501 30.66 -0.34 3.98
C ALA A 501 31.77 -0.84 4.93
N GLY A 502 32.69 -1.67 4.36
CA GLY A 502 33.79 -2.31 5.10
C GLY A 502 33.46 -3.70 5.68
N ASP A 503 32.21 -4.17 5.55
CA ASP A 503 31.83 -5.51 5.95
C ASP A 503 31.89 -6.49 4.76
N PRO A 504 32.31 -7.75 4.95
CA PRO A 504 32.26 -8.75 3.89
C PRO A 504 30.84 -8.96 3.37
N VAL A 505 30.68 -9.01 2.03
CA VAL A 505 29.42 -9.34 1.38
C VAL A 505 29.11 -10.82 1.60
N THR A 506 27.92 -11.11 2.11
CA THR A 506 27.44 -12.47 2.41
C THR A 506 26.48 -12.99 1.33
N ALA A 507 25.76 -12.11 0.63
CA ALA A 507 24.86 -12.49 -0.46
C ALA A 507 24.68 -11.37 -1.48
N LYS A 508 24.45 -11.77 -2.73
CA LYS A 508 24.07 -10.91 -3.86
C LYS A 508 22.87 -11.55 -4.55
N LEU A 509 21.76 -10.82 -4.66
CA LEU A 509 20.49 -11.38 -5.08
C LEU A 509 19.90 -10.58 -6.24
N SER A 510 19.49 -11.25 -7.31
CA SER A 510 18.62 -10.74 -8.37
C SER A 510 17.27 -11.50 -8.40
N LYS A 511 17.12 -12.52 -7.54
CA LYS A 511 15.90 -13.28 -7.31
C LYS A 511 15.58 -13.31 -5.83
N ALA A 512 14.30 -13.26 -5.49
CA ALA A 512 13.86 -13.31 -4.10
C ALA A 512 14.02 -14.72 -3.51
N PRO A 513 14.55 -14.86 -2.27
CA PRO A 513 14.80 -16.15 -1.65
C PRO A 513 13.55 -17.00 -1.43
N GLY A 514 12.40 -16.38 -1.16
CA GLY A 514 11.17 -17.09 -0.80
C GLY A 514 10.53 -17.83 -1.98
N ASN A 515 10.55 -17.24 -3.19
CA ASN A 515 9.83 -17.79 -4.34
C ASN A 515 10.66 -17.88 -5.63
N GLY A 516 11.92 -17.48 -5.62
CA GLY A 516 12.79 -17.49 -6.79
C GLY A 516 12.45 -16.49 -7.89
N ALA A 517 11.43 -15.62 -7.67
CA ALA A 517 11.01 -14.65 -8.65
C ALA A 517 12.04 -13.50 -8.78
N PRO A 518 12.20 -12.92 -10.00
CA PRO A 518 13.10 -11.77 -10.20
C PRO A 518 12.68 -10.58 -9.33
N ILE A 519 13.64 -9.95 -8.62
CA ILE A 519 13.36 -8.76 -7.82
C ILE A 519 13.28 -7.48 -8.66
N GLY A 520 13.61 -7.56 -9.94
CA GLY A 520 13.63 -6.41 -10.85
C GLY A 520 14.71 -5.38 -10.50
N GLY A 521 15.85 -5.83 -10.01
CA GLY A 521 16.99 -5.05 -9.54
C GLY A 521 18.00 -5.93 -8.83
N VAL A 522 18.72 -5.38 -7.86
CA VAL A 522 19.75 -6.09 -7.10
C VAL A 522 19.61 -5.84 -5.61
N LYS A 523 19.89 -6.85 -4.77
CA LYS A 523 20.11 -6.73 -3.33
C LYS A 523 21.49 -7.26 -2.98
N VAL A 524 22.25 -6.49 -2.21
CA VAL A 524 23.57 -6.88 -1.69
C VAL A 524 23.50 -6.87 -0.17
N VAL A 525 23.91 -7.97 0.45
CA VAL A 525 23.81 -8.19 1.89
C VAL A 525 25.20 -8.38 2.48
N SER A 526 25.46 -7.72 3.60
CA SER A 526 26.64 -7.93 4.45
C SER A 526 26.22 -8.37 5.85
N LYS A 527 27.20 -8.61 6.74
CA LYS A 527 26.93 -9.03 8.12
C LYS A 527 26.05 -8.04 8.90
N ASN A 528 26.28 -6.73 8.72
CA ASN A 528 25.67 -5.69 9.54
C ASN A 528 24.74 -4.76 8.76
N GLY A 529 24.46 -5.06 7.50
CA GLY A 529 23.56 -4.24 6.70
C GLY A 529 23.36 -4.75 5.28
N TRP A 530 22.54 -4.08 4.54
CA TRP A 530 22.23 -4.42 3.16
C TRP A 530 21.75 -3.19 2.39
N PHE A 531 21.78 -3.27 1.08
CA PHE A 531 20.98 -2.39 0.23
C PHE A 531 20.25 -3.21 -0.86
N ALA A 532 19.14 -2.64 -1.34
CA ALA A 532 18.47 -3.10 -2.55
C ALA A 532 18.23 -1.91 -3.47
N ALA A 533 18.56 -2.06 -4.76
CA ALA A 533 18.36 -1.04 -5.77
C ALA A 533 17.44 -1.55 -6.87
N ARG A 534 16.41 -0.76 -7.23
CA ARG A 534 15.43 -1.12 -8.25
C ARG A 534 14.89 0.10 -8.99
N PRO A 535 14.52 -0.01 -10.29
CA PRO A 535 13.86 1.05 -11.00
C PRO A 535 12.45 1.30 -10.44
N SER A 536 11.99 2.55 -10.49
CA SER A 536 10.57 2.87 -10.30
C SER A 536 9.77 2.45 -11.53
N GLY A 537 8.60 1.84 -11.32
CA GLY A 537 7.67 1.48 -12.39
C GLY A 537 6.89 2.67 -12.96
N THR A 538 6.73 3.74 -12.17
CA THR A 538 5.84 4.86 -12.47
C THR A 538 6.57 6.21 -12.61
N GLU A 539 7.80 6.30 -12.09
CA GLU A 539 8.58 7.55 -12.06
C GLU A 539 9.92 7.37 -12.77
N ASP A 540 10.52 8.46 -13.24
CA ASP A 540 11.84 8.44 -13.88
C ASP A 540 12.98 8.49 -12.86
N VAL A 541 12.92 7.54 -11.92
CA VAL A 541 13.90 7.35 -10.84
C VAL A 541 14.22 5.86 -10.64
N TYR A 542 15.36 5.60 -10.02
CA TYR A 542 15.60 4.36 -9.31
C TYR A 542 15.60 4.60 -7.81
N LYS A 543 15.31 3.56 -7.03
CA LYS A 543 15.19 3.61 -5.58
C LYS A 543 16.25 2.71 -4.95
N ILE A 544 17.02 3.26 -4.01
CA ILE A 544 17.92 2.51 -3.14
C ILE A 544 17.27 2.44 -1.76
N TYR A 545 17.04 1.24 -1.30
CA TYR A 545 16.66 0.93 0.08
C TYR A 545 17.91 0.41 0.77
N ALA A 546 18.22 0.93 1.94
CA ALA A 546 19.41 0.53 2.69
C ALA A 546 19.12 0.43 4.18
N GLU A 547 19.77 -0.49 4.85
CA GLU A 547 19.66 -0.72 6.28
C GLU A 547 21.02 -1.03 6.90
N SER A 548 21.23 -0.53 8.10
CA SER A 548 22.39 -0.79 8.96
C SER A 548 21.93 -1.16 10.36
N PHE A 549 22.62 -2.11 10.99
CA PHE A 549 22.48 -2.44 12.41
C PHE A 549 23.64 -1.92 13.27
N VAL A 550 24.43 -1.00 12.75
CA VAL A 550 25.59 -0.41 13.44
C VAL A 550 25.31 1.03 13.85
N SER A 551 25.10 1.92 12.84
CA SER A 551 24.88 3.34 13.07
C SER A 551 24.34 4.04 11.83
N ALA A 552 23.91 5.30 11.98
CA ALA A 552 23.53 6.17 10.87
C ALA A 552 24.70 6.44 9.92
N ASP A 553 25.92 6.58 10.43
CA ASP A 553 27.12 6.76 9.60
C ASP A 553 27.45 5.51 8.78
N HIS A 554 27.24 4.34 9.34
CA HIS A 554 27.39 3.08 8.60
C HIS A 554 26.34 2.96 7.50
N LEU A 555 25.07 3.34 7.78
CA LEU A 555 24.03 3.44 6.76
C LEU A 555 24.44 4.37 5.61
N GLY A 556 25.01 5.55 5.94
CA GLY A 556 25.50 6.50 4.94
C GLY A 556 26.59 5.89 4.03
N ARG A 557 27.52 5.09 4.58
CA ARG A 557 28.52 4.36 3.77
C ARG A 557 27.88 3.31 2.88
N ILE A 558 26.90 2.54 3.39
CA ILE A 558 26.15 1.57 2.59
C ILE A 558 25.49 2.27 1.40
N GLN A 559 24.86 3.43 1.61
CA GLN A 559 24.22 4.19 0.53
C GLN A 559 25.21 4.71 -0.50
N GLN A 560 26.40 5.14 -0.08
CA GLN A 560 27.47 5.57 -0.99
C GLN A 560 27.98 4.41 -1.86
N ASP A 561 28.23 3.25 -1.27
CA ASP A 561 28.66 2.06 -1.99
C ASP A 561 27.56 1.56 -2.95
N ALA A 562 26.30 1.59 -2.49
CA ALA A 562 25.15 1.25 -3.33
C ALA A 562 25.06 2.15 -4.57
N ARG A 563 25.26 3.47 -4.42
CA ARG A 563 25.29 4.41 -5.55
C ARG A 563 26.40 4.09 -6.53
N LYS A 564 27.64 3.95 -6.05
CA LYS A 564 28.77 3.62 -6.92
C LYS A 564 28.52 2.37 -7.73
N LEU A 565 27.98 1.32 -7.09
CA LEU A 565 27.64 0.08 -7.75
C LEU A 565 26.54 0.27 -8.80
N VAL A 566 25.45 0.96 -8.44
CA VAL A 566 24.33 1.23 -9.36
C VAL A 566 24.78 2.07 -10.54
N ASP A 567 25.55 3.14 -10.31
CA ASP A 567 26.09 4.01 -11.38
C ASP A 567 26.98 3.22 -12.33
N GLY A 568 27.78 2.28 -11.82
CA GLY A 568 28.56 1.35 -12.64
C GLY A 568 27.70 0.42 -13.51
N ILE A 569 26.53 -0.01 -13.01
CA ILE A 569 25.58 -0.87 -13.74
C ILE A 569 24.81 -0.09 -14.81
N ILE A 570 24.27 1.07 -14.43
CA ILE A 570 23.37 1.80 -15.33
C ILE A 570 24.12 2.66 -16.34
N GLY A 571 25.39 2.98 -16.08
CA GLY A 571 26.22 3.83 -16.92
C GLY A 571 25.67 5.26 -17.06
N PRO A 572 26.32 6.11 -17.82
CA PRO A 572 25.89 7.49 -18.05
C PRO A 572 24.56 7.58 -18.79
#